data_622ea42e5b6ec94056462f101bbedad5
#
_entry.id   622ea42e5b6ec94056462f101bbedad5
#
_cell.length_a   1.000
_cell.length_b   1.000
_cell.length_c   1.000
_cell.angle_alpha   90.00
_cell.angle_beta   90.00
_cell.angle_gamma   90.00
#
_symmetry.space_group_name_H-M   'P 1'
#
loop_
_entity.id
_entity.type
_entity.pdbx_description
1 polymer ?
#
loop_
_entity_poly.entity_id
_entity_poly.type
_entity_poly.pdbx_seq_one_letter_code
_entity_poly.pdbx_strand_id
1 'polypeptide(L)'
;TITDKNQDTLSSNSMSYLKFDNNGKVNVTAKLWKVRSDIRISAGYTGEPAEGYVVDSVTTVPETFSVAGSEEAQGNTIYLDNENVDISGKSNDVEKKVNLSELLPDGLKLTSGSSTDLWITVNILPEGSKIYSFPTEDIKVKGLPDDLQLAFEVADIELKVQAEDGDLSQFDLKSVGAALSMDDWEEGSYEVPIKISLPEGYKLLEDVTAEIKISKVSNVDSSSQ
;
A
#
# COMPACT_ATOMS: atom_id res chain seq x y z
N THR A 1 14.50 15.81 39.98
CA THR A 1 14.57 14.36 40.27
C THR A 1 15.41 13.72 39.15
N ILE A 2 16.38 12.90 39.53
CA ILE A 2 17.18 12.14 38.57
C ILE A 2 16.68 10.70 38.60
N THR A 3 16.42 10.15 37.44
CA THR A 3 15.95 8.77 37.28
C THR A 3 16.96 7.93 36.48
N ASP A 4 16.95 6.62 36.69
CA ASP A 4 17.70 5.68 35.88
C ASP A 4 16.97 5.37 34.54
N LYS A 5 17.52 4.45 33.74
CA LYS A 5 16.96 4.02 32.45
C LYS A 5 15.57 3.37 32.56
N ASN A 6 15.18 2.91 33.75
CA ASN A 6 13.88 2.28 34.02
C ASN A 6 12.86 3.30 34.57
N GLN A 7 13.24 4.61 34.63
CA GLN A 7 12.48 5.70 35.24
C GLN A 7 12.37 5.65 36.77
N ASP A 8 13.15 4.82 37.43
CA ASP A 8 13.22 4.77 38.88
C ASP A 8 14.04 5.94 39.41
N THR A 9 13.54 6.61 40.46
CA THR A 9 14.25 7.72 41.10
C THR A 9 15.50 7.21 41.79
N LEU A 10 16.65 7.82 41.47
CA LEU A 10 17.91 7.49 42.12
C LEU A 10 17.86 7.83 43.60
N SER A 11 18.34 6.88 44.44
CA SER A 11 18.45 7.09 45.87
C SER A 11 19.47 8.18 46.23
N SER A 12 19.35 8.80 47.39
CA SER A 12 20.30 9.79 47.89
C SER A 12 21.74 9.22 47.95
N ASN A 13 21.87 7.93 48.25
CA ASN A 13 23.16 7.24 48.27
C ASN A 13 23.76 7.11 46.86
N SER A 14 22.96 6.76 45.88
CA SER A 14 23.40 6.70 44.47
C SER A 14 23.79 8.08 43.96
N MET A 15 23.10 9.11 44.38
CA MET A 15 23.39 10.50 43.99
C MET A 15 24.67 11.05 44.63
N SER A 16 25.13 10.51 45.77
CA SER A 16 26.37 10.96 46.44
C SER A 16 27.64 10.70 45.60
N TYR A 17 27.60 9.77 44.69
CA TYR A 17 28.72 9.47 43.78
C TYR A 17 28.71 10.30 42.50
N LEU A 18 27.65 11.09 42.26
CA LEU A 18 27.57 11.96 41.09
C LEU A 18 28.20 13.31 41.37
N LYS A 19 29.17 13.68 40.54
CA LYS A 19 29.71 15.03 40.51
C LYS A 19 28.97 15.85 39.46
N PHE A 20 28.35 16.92 39.90
CA PHE A 20 27.64 17.84 39.03
C PHE A 20 28.50 19.09 38.83
N ASP A 21 28.86 19.39 37.61
CA ASP A 21 29.38 20.69 37.21
C ASP A 21 28.17 21.67 37.13
N ASN A 22 28.41 22.96 37.14
CA ASN A 22 27.33 23.97 37.04
C ASN A 22 26.26 23.93 38.17
N ASN A 23 26.65 23.74 39.40
CA ASN A 23 25.72 23.68 40.55
C ASN A 23 24.59 22.66 40.37
N GLY A 24 24.87 21.51 39.78
CA GLY A 24 23.88 20.46 39.56
C GLY A 24 22.87 20.76 38.44
N LYS A 25 23.11 21.75 37.62
CA LYS A 25 22.30 22.03 36.42
C LYS A 25 22.89 21.34 35.21
N VAL A 26 22.08 20.55 34.54
CA VAL A 26 22.41 19.93 33.27
C VAL A 26 21.58 20.61 32.18
N ASN A 27 22.24 21.22 31.22
CA ASN A 27 21.57 21.72 30.03
C ASN A 27 21.49 20.59 29.02
N VAL A 28 20.28 20.14 28.75
CA VAL A 28 20.02 19.15 27.69
C VAL A 28 19.45 19.87 26.51
N THR A 29 20.15 19.84 25.39
CA THR A 29 19.64 20.32 24.11
C THR A 29 19.24 19.11 23.30
N ALA A 30 17.94 18.93 23.10
CA ALA A 30 17.39 17.90 22.21
C ALA A 30 17.04 18.54 20.87
N LYS A 31 17.61 18.03 19.80
CA LYS A 31 17.12 18.34 18.45
C LYS A 31 15.96 17.39 18.15
N LEU A 32 14.77 17.92 18.08
CA LEU A 32 13.57 17.16 17.75
C LEU A 32 13.34 17.24 16.24
N TRP A 33 12.99 16.11 15.66
CA TRP A 33 12.57 16.01 14.27
C TRP A 33 11.06 15.86 14.23
N LYS A 34 10.43 16.58 13.28
CA LYS A 34 9.00 16.45 13.03
C LYS A 34 8.78 15.17 12.21
N VAL A 35 7.90 14.31 12.68
CA VAL A 35 7.46 13.12 11.93
C VAL A 35 6.24 13.51 11.09
N ARG A 36 6.24 13.07 9.85
CA ARG A 36 5.12 13.18 8.92
C ARG A 36 4.80 11.79 8.38
N SER A 37 3.52 11.45 8.43
CA SER A 37 2.96 10.19 7.91
C SER A 37 2.29 10.43 6.58
N ASP A 38 1.98 9.34 5.90
CA ASP A 38 1.17 9.32 4.66
C ASP A 38 1.74 10.19 3.53
N ILE A 39 3.07 10.26 3.46
CA ILE A 39 3.78 10.93 2.36
C ILE A 39 3.70 10.02 1.15
N ARG A 40 3.13 10.53 0.07
CA ARG A 40 3.06 9.84 -1.23
C ARG A 40 4.36 9.98 -1.99
N ILE A 41 4.62 8.99 -2.85
CA ILE A 41 5.73 9.00 -3.79
C ILE A 41 5.14 9.16 -5.20
N SER A 42 5.75 10.04 -5.98
CA SER A 42 5.46 10.16 -7.40
C SER A 42 6.73 9.84 -8.18
N ALA A 43 6.68 8.80 -8.98
CA ALA A 43 7.75 8.42 -9.89
C ALA A 43 7.29 8.62 -11.33
N GLY A 44 8.23 8.84 -12.24
CA GLY A 44 7.96 9.00 -13.65
C GLY A 44 8.51 7.83 -14.48
N TYR A 45 8.30 7.93 -15.77
CA TYR A 45 8.89 7.03 -16.78
C TYR A 45 9.48 7.82 -17.94
N THR A 46 10.32 7.16 -18.74
CA THR A 46 10.92 7.71 -19.98
C THR A 46 10.71 6.72 -21.12
N GLY A 47 10.75 7.26 -22.33
CA GLY A 47 10.51 6.48 -23.55
C GLY A 47 9.02 6.35 -23.89
N GLU A 48 8.74 5.64 -24.95
CA GLU A 48 7.39 5.33 -25.43
C GLU A 48 7.20 3.80 -25.43
N PRO A 49 6.00 3.31 -25.08
CA PRO A 49 5.71 1.87 -25.14
C PRO A 49 5.73 1.37 -26.60
N ALA A 50 5.59 0.07 -26.78
CA ALA A 50 5.48 -0.54 -28.11
C ALA A 50 4.23 0.01 -28.86
N GLU A 51 4.27 -0.05 -30.20
CA GLU A 51 3.11 0.33 -31.03
C GLU A 51 1.87 -0.47 -30.62
N GLY A 52 0.73 0.21 -30.48
CA GLY A 52 -0.54 -0.37 -30.04
C GLY A 52 -0.66 -0.54 -28.50
N TYR A 53 0.27 0.06 -27.74
CA TYR A 53 0.25 0.05 -26.28
C TYR A 53 0.31 1.47 -25.71
N VAL A 54 -0.25 1.63 -24.52
CA VAL A 54 -0.30 2.90 -23.78
C VAL A 54 0.08 2.70 -22.34
N VAL A 55 0.59 3.75 -21.70
CA VAL A 55 0.74 3.77 -20.24
C VAL A 55 -0.61 4.10 -19.61
N ASP A 56 -1.11 3.23 -18.76
CA ASP A 56 -2.33 3.47 -17.99
C ASP A 56 -2.01 4.25 -16.70
N SER A 57 -1.04 3.78 -15.94
CA SER A 57 -0.71 4.36 -14.63
C SER A 57 0.72 4.07 -14.21
N VAL A 58 1.19 4.83 -13.21
CA VAL A 58 2.43 4.54 -12.47
C VAL A 58 2.06 4.35 -11.01
N THR A 59 2.36 3.19 -10.48
CA THR A 59 2.08 2.81 -9.09
C THR A 59 3.36 2.58 -8.29
N THR A 60 3.26 2.68 -6.97
CA THR A 60 4.40 2.46 -6.07
C THR A 60 4.00 1.60 -4.88
N VAL A 61 4.91 0.71 -4.45
CA VAL A 61 4.73 -0.11 -3.25
C VAL A 61 5.96 0.08 -2.35
N PRO A 62 5.80 0.63 -1.14
CA PRO A 62 4.56 1.13 -0.54
C PRO A 62 4.03 2.38 -1.23
N GLU A 63 2.72 2.60 -1.19
CA GLU A 63 2.07 3.79 -1.75
C GLU A 63 2.38 5.05 -0.94
N THR A 64 2.49 4.88 0.38
CA THR A 64 2.82 5.94 1.33
C THR A 64 3.90 5.49 2.31
N PHE A 65 4.60 6.46 2.88
CA PHE A 65 5.62 6.21 3.89
C PHE A 65 5.70 7.35 4.90
N SER A 66 6.47 7.12 5.98
CA SER A 66 6.67 8.12 7.03
C SER A 66 8.11 8.59 7.08
N VAL A 67 8.28 9.91 7.18
CA VAL A 67 9.59 10.57 7.30
C VAL A 67 9.69 11.40 8.57
N ALA A 68 10.91 11.56 9.04
CA ALA A 68 11.28 12.52 10.07
C ALA A 68 12.27 13.52 9.51
N GLY A 69 12.13 14.80 9.84
CA GLY A 69 13.03 15.83 9.36
C GLY A 69 13.04 17.08 10.23
N SER A 70 14.07 17.93 10.03
CA SER A 70 14.22 19.22 10.72
C SER A 70 13.43 20.35 10.04
N GLU A 71 13.09 20.19 8.76
CA GLU A 71 12.37 21.16 7.96
C GLU A 71 10.99 20.63 7.57
N GLU A 72 10.06 21.53 7.32
CA GLU A 72 8.76 21.15 6.76
C GLU A 72 8.93 20.78 5.29
N ALA A 73 8.82 19.50 4.95
CA ALA A 73 8.70 19.10 3.56
C ALA A 73 7.46 19.79 2.97
N GLN A 74 7.65 20.50 1.88
CA GLN A 74 6.54 21.14 1.17
C GLN A 74 5.69 20.09 0.50
N GLY A 75 4.40 20.04 0.84
CA GLY A 75 3.45 19.08 0.28
C GLY A 75 3.43 17.70 0.95
N ASN A 76 2.54 16.85 0.47
CA ASN A 76 2.36 15.46 0.91
C ASN A 76 2.90 14.44 -0.10
N THR A 77 3.68 14.91 -1.08
CA THR A 77 4.22 14.09 -2.17
C THR A 77 5.70 14.39 -2.35
N ILE A 78 6.51 13.35 -2.48
CA ILE A 78 7.92 13.45 -2.90
C ILE A 78 8.01 12.96 -4.34
N TYR A 79 8.60 13.78 -5.20
CA TYR A 79 8.82 13.48 -6.61
C TYR A 79 10.20 12.88 -6.80
N LEU A 80 10.27 11.74 -7.49
CA LEU A 80 11.52 11.04 -7.80
C LEU A 80 11.94 11.30 -9.24
N ASP A 81 12.29 12.54 -9.55
CA ASP A 81 12.55 13.00 -10.93
C ASP A 81 13.74 12.27 -11.61
N ASN A 82 14.66 11.72 -10.84
CA ASN A 82 15.86 11.04 -11.36
C ASN A 82 15.72 9.51 -11.46
N GLU A 83 14.60 8.95 -11.00
CA GLU A 83 14.38 7.50 -10.95
C GLU A 83 13.31 7.05 -11.95
N ASN A 84 13.28 7.68 -13.11
CA ASN A 84 12.36 7.30 -14.18
C ASN A 84 12.59 5.86 -14.63
N VAL A 85 11.49 5.18 -14.94
CA VAL A 85 11.48 3.82 -15.48
C VAL A 85 11.52 3.91 -17.01
N ASP A 86 12.49 3.28 -17.66
CA ASP A 86 12.56 3.23 -19.14
C ASP A 86 11.60 2.16 -19.67
N ILE A 87 10.59 2.63 -20.42
CA ILE A 87 9.55 1.80 -21.03
C ILE A 87 9.71 1.69 -22.55
N SER A 88 10.82 2.12 -23.12
CA SER A 88 11.02 2.16 -24.58
C SER A 88 10.76 0.80 -25.23
N GLY A 89 9.75 0.76 -26.10
CA GLY A 89 9.35 -0.44 -26.85
C GLY A 89 8.78 -1.56 -26.02
N LYS A 90 8.35 -1.31 -24.77
CA LYS A 90 7.74 -2.31 -23.90
C LYS A 90 6.25 -2.48 -24.17
N SER A 91 5.77 -3.71 -24.05
CA SER A 91 4.36 -4.09 -24.23
C SER A 91 3.76 -4.74 -22.98
N ASN A 92 4.52 -4.81 -21.89
CA ASN A 92 4.11 -5.33 -20.59
C ASN A 92 4.54 -4.36 -19.52
N ASP A 93 3.95 -4.50 -18.34
CA ASP A 93 4.30 -3.73 -17.16
C ASP A 93 5.81 -3.80 -16.89
N VAL A 94 6.37 -2.68 -16.45
CA VAL A 94 7.79 -2.56 -16.12
C VAL A 94 7.95 -2.18 -14.67
N GLU A 95 8.67 -3.02 -13.95
CA GLU A 95 8.97 -2.79 -12.53
C GLU A 95 10.40 -2.34 -12.32
N LYS A 96 10.61 -1.39 -11.41
CA LYS A 96 11.91 -0.95 -10.95
C LYS A 96 11.94 -0.89 -9.43
N LYS A 97 12.89 -1.59 -8.83
CA LYS A 97 13.14 -1.50 -7.39
C LYS A 97 14.20 -0.43 -7.12
N VAL A 98 13.92 0.46 -6.18
CA VAL A 98 14.85 1.53 -5.76
C VAL A 98 14.98 1.56 -4.25
N ASN A 99 16.10 2.10 -3.74
CA ASN A 99 16.30 2.32 -2.31
C ASN A 99 15.79 3.71 -1.93
N LEU A 100 14.63 3.77 -1.28
CA LEU A 100 13.97 5.02 -0.92
C LEU A 100 14.83 5.91 -0.02
N SER A 101 15.66 5.33 0.86
CA SER A 101 16.49 6.11 1.78
C SER A 101 17.57 6.93 1.08
N GLU A 102 17.98 6.54 -0.13
CA GLU A 102 18.97 7.25 -0.95
C GLU A 102 18.36 8.36 -1.81
N LEU A 103 17.03 8.32 -1.95
CA LEU A 103 16.26 9.22 -2.80
C LEU A 103 15.60 10.35 -2.04
N LEU A 104 15.61 10.29 -0.70
CA LEU A 104 15.01 11.34 0.11
C LEU A 104 15.81 12.65 0.00
N PRO A 105 15.13 13.80 -0.07
CA PRO A 105 15.77 15.09 0.02
C PRO A 105 16.60 15.24 1.29
N ASP A 106 17.66 16.07 1.21
CA ASP A 106 18.50 16.37 2.35
C ASP A 106 17.69 16.86 3.55
N GLY A 107 18.02 16.33 4.73
CA GLY A 107 17.32 16.68 5.98
C GLY A 107 16.10 15.82 6.29
N LEU A 108 15.70 14.90 5.40
CA LEU A 108 14.66 13.90 5.65
C LEU A 108 15.27 12.50 5.87
N LYS A 109 14.65 11.72 6.72
CA LYS A 109 14.97 10.29 6.95
C LYS A 109 13.71 9.47 7.11
N LEU A 110 13.74 8.23 6.66
CA LEU A 110 12.66 7.28 6.95
C LEU A 110 12.56 7.07 8.47
N THR A 111 11.34 6.93 8.96
CA THR A 111 11.11 6.55 10.35
C THR A 111 11.46 5.08 10.57
N SER A 112 11.78 4.71 11.80
CA SER A 112 12.03 3.31 12.16
C SER A 112 10.79 2.46 11.87
N GLY A 113 10.97 1.36 11.15
CA GLY A 113 9.88 0.46 10.74
C GLY A 113 9.32 0.73 9.35
N SER A 114 9.72 1.82 8.67
CA SER A 114 9.41 2.03 7.26
C SER A 114 10.28 1.14 6.37
N SER A 115 9.69 0.60 5.29
CA SER A 115 10.46 -0.10 4.25
C SER A 115 11.44 0.86 3.60
N THR A 116 12.66 0.39 3.37
CA THR A 116 13.66 1.11 2.54
C THR A 116 13.51 0.77 1.07
N ASP A 117 12.88 -0.34 0.75
CA ASP A 117 12.63 -0.77 -0.62
C ASP A 117 11.34 -0.13 -1.16
N LEU A 118 11.45 0.48 -2.32
CA LEU A 118 10.34 1.01 -3.10
C LEU A 118 10.30 0.30 -4.44
N TRP A 119 9.16 -0.28 -4.79
CA TRP A 119 8.87 -0.79 -6.10
C TRP A 119 8.08 0.26 -6.88
N ILE A 120 8.50 0.55 -8.09
CA ILE A 120 7.83 1.44 -9.03
C ILE A 120 7.38 0.57 -10.19
N THR A 121 6.08 0.55 -10.46
CA THR A 121 5.49 -0.21 -11.57
C THR A 121 4.87 0.77 -12.56
N VAL A 122 5.27 0.70 -13.82
CA VAL A 122 4.61 1.39 -14.93
C VAL A 122 3.70 0.37 -15.61
N ASN A 123 2.40 0.58 -15.49
CA ASN A 123 1.39 -0.29 -16.06
C ASN A 123 1.18 0.04 -17.54
N ILE A 124 1.46 -0.93 -18.41
CA ILE A 124 1.40 -0.80 -19.87
C ILE A 124 0.32 -1.74 -20.40
N LEU A 125 -0.66 -1.16 -21.06
CA LEU A 125 -1.81 -1.89 -21.59
C LEU A 125 -1.93 -1.72 -23.10
N PRO A 126 -2.60 -2.65 -23.81
CA PRO A 126 -3.03 -2.43 -25.19
C PRO A 126 -3.89 -1.18 -25.31
N GLU A 127 -3.83 -0.47 -26.43
CA GLU A 127 -4.75 0.65 -26.71
C GLU A 127 -6.22 0.23 -26.55
N GLY A 128 -7.07 1.13 -26.07
CA GLY A 128 -8.47 0.85 -25.73
C GLY A 128 -8.66 0.04 -24.47
N SER A 129 -7.63 -0.05 -23.63
CA SER A 129 -7.68 -0.73 -22.33
C SER A 129 -7.45 0.23 -21.16
N LYS A 130 -7.94 -0.16 -19.98
CA LYS A 130 -7.75 0.60 -18.74
C LYS A 130 -7.83 -0.32 -17.52
N ILE A 131 -7.12 0.06 -16.44
CA ILE A 131 -7.26 -0.57 -15.12
C ILE A 131 -8.38 0.12 -14.34
N TYR A 132 -9.28 -0.69 -13.79
CA TYR A 132 -10.36 -0.24 -12.91
C TYR A 132 -10.20 -0.89 -11.54
N SER A 133 -10.36 -0.11 -10.49
CA SER A 133 -10.46 -0.60 -9.10
C SER A 133 -11.89 -1.05 -8.82
N PHE A 134 -12.10 -2.32 -8.49
CA PHE A 134 -13.42 -2.90 -8.19
C PHE A 134 -13.48 -3.28 -6.71
N PRO A 135 -14.43 -2.70 -5.94
CA PRO A 135 -14.56 -2.98 -4.51
C PRO A 135 -14.84 -4.46 -4.22
N THR A 136 -14.08 -5.05 -3.29
CA THR A 136 -14.29 -6.45 -2.90
C THR A 136 -15.63 -6.67 -2.18
N GLU A 137 -16.20 -5.62 -1.59
CA GLU A 137 -17.53 -5.64 -0.97
C GLU A 137 -18.67 -5.90 -1.97
N ASP A 138 -18.48 -5.61 -3.26
CA ASP A 138 -19.43 -5.85 -4.35
C ASP A 138 -19.32 -7.28 -4.92
N ILE A 139 -18.37 -8.09 -4.47
CA ILE A 139 -18.20 -9.48 -4.89
C ILE A 139 -19.28 -10.35 -4.22
N LYS A 140 -20.10 -11.03 -5.02
CA LYS A 140 -21.12 -11.94 -4.54
C LYS A 140 -20.51 -13.27 -4.13
N VAL A 141 -20.41 -13.52 -2.82
CA VAL A 141 -19.95 -14.80 -2.28
C VAL A 141 -21.13 -15.78 -2.20
N LYS A 142 -20.93 -17.00 -2.71
CA LYS A 142 -21.93 -18.10 -2.67
C LYS A 142 -21.30 -19.35 -2.07
N GLY A 143 -22.10 -20.12 -1.33
CA GLY A 143 -21.68 -21.40 -0.78
C GLY A 143 -20.83 -21.30 0.48
N LEU A 144 -20.70 -20.12 1.10
CA LEU A 144 -20.02 -19.97 2.40
C LEU A 144 -20.91 -20.62 3.48
N PRO A 145 -20.39 -21.59 4.29
CA PRO A 145 -21.09 -22.15 5.43
C PRO A 145 -21.44 -21.10 6.49
N ASP A 146 -22.58 -21.28 7.17
CA ASP A 146 -23.09 -20.32 8.17
C ASP A 146 -22.18 -20.15 9.40
N ASP A 147 -21.33 -21.12 9.69
CA ASP A 147 -20.36 -21.13 10.79
C ASP A 147 -19.01 -20.50 10.41
N LEU A 148 -18.85 -20.10 9.14
CA LEU A 148 -17.65 -19.45 8.63
C LEU A 148 -17.92 -18.00 8.21
N GLN A 149 -16.89 -17.18 8.32
CA GLN A 149 -16.86 -15.82 7.79
C GLN A 149 -15.66 -15.66 6.86
N LEU A 150 -15.84 -14.86 5.82
CA LEU A 150 -14.83 -14.53 4.83
C LEU A 150 -14.46 -13.06 4.94
N ALA A 151 -13.16 -12.77 4.87
CA ALA A 151 -12.63 -11.42 4.69
C ALA A 151 -11.69 -11.40 3.49
N PHE A 152 -11.81 -10.41 2.64
CA PHE A 152 -10.81 -10.11 1.61
C PHE A 152 -9.65 -9.38 2.27
N GLU A 153 -8.41 -9.73 1.91
CA GLU A 153 -7.20 -9.08 2.46
C GLU A 153 -6.96 -7.69 1.84
N VAL A 154 -7.63 -7.37 0.73
CA VAL A 154 -7.60 -6.07 0.05
C VAL A 154 -9.00 -5.48 -0.07
N ALA A 155 -9.10 -4.16 -0.08
CA ALA A 155 -10.38 -3.47 -0.23
C ALA A 155 -10.89 -3.49 -1.68
N ASP A 156 -9.97 -3.49 -2.64
CA ASP A 156 -10.28 -3.45 -4.07
C ASP A 156 -9.44 -4.47 -4.82
N ILE A 157 -9.97 -4.98 -5.94
CA ILE A 157 -9.24 -5.78 -6.92
C ILE A 157 -9.10 -4.99 -8.22
N GLU A 158 -8.05 -5.24 -8.98
CA GLU A 158 -7.82 -4.59 -10.26
C GLU A 158 -8.45 -5.40 -11.40
N LEU A 159 -9.17 -4.69 -12.29
CA LEU A 159 -9.74 -5.24 -13.51
C LEU A 159 -9.08 -4.56 -14.70
N LYS A 160 -8.26 -5.28 -15.46
CA LYS A 160 -7.71 -4.81 -16.74
C LYS A 160 -8.72 -5.08 -17.84
N VAL A 161 -9.47 -4.04 -18.22
CA VAL A 161 -10.58 -4.13 -19.19
C VAL A 161 -10.16 -3.52 -20.51
N GLN A 162 -10.49 -4.20 -21.61
CA GLN A 162 -10.33 -3.70 -22.97
C GLN A 162 -11.69 -3.62 -23.66
N ALA A 163 -11.96 -2.51 -24.34
CA ALA A 163 -13.08 -2.38 -25.27
C ALA A 163 -12.74 -3.02 -26.62
N GLU A 164 -13.65 -3.79 -27.21
CA GLU A 164 -13.43 -4.45 -28.51
C GLU A 164 -13.34 -3.46 -29.66
N ASP A 165 -14.04 -2.32 -29.56
CA ASP A 165 -13.98 -1.20 -30.52
C ASP A 165 -12.97 -0.11 -30.14
N GLY A 166 -12.24 -0.31 -29.03
CA GLY A 166 -11.25 0.63 -28.49
C GLY A 166 -11.83 1.81 -27.73
N ASP A 167 -13.16 1.90 -27.55
CA ASP A 167 -13.83 3.01 -26.86
C ASP A 167 -14.36 2.58 -25.47
N LEU A 168 -13.71 3.05 -24.42
CA LEU A 168 -14.12 2.83 -23.03
C LEU A 168 -15.09 3.90 -22.48
N SER A 169 -15.51 4.87 -23.29
CA SER A 169 -16.32 6.00 -22.81
C SER A 169 -17.69 5.58 -22.26
N GLN A 170 -18.22 4.44 -22.69
CA GLN A 170 -19.50 3.89 -22.27
C GLN A 170 -19.36 2.81 -21.20
N PHE A 171 -18.13 2.46 -20.79
CA PHE A 171 -17.93 1.44 -19.76
C PHE A 171 -18.37 1.97 -18.38
N ASP A 172 -19.29 1.28 -17.76
CA ASP A 172 -19.75 1.56 -16.40
C ASP A 172 -19.38 0.40 -15.47
N LEU A 173 -18.49 0.67 -14.50
CA LEU A 173 -18.05 -0.31 -13.51
C LEU A 173 -19.21 -0.93 -12.72
N LYS A 174 -20.31 -0.20 -12.54
CA LYS A 174 -21.51 -0.70 -11.87
C LYS A 174 -22.23 -1.83 -12.64
N SER A 175 -21.96 -1.94 -13.94
CA SER A 175 -22.51 -3.03 -14.77
C SER A 175 -21.69 -4.32 -14.68
N VAL A 176 -20.54 -4.29 -14.02
CA VAL A 176 -19.68 -5.45 -13.83
C VAL A 176 -20.28 -6.36 -12.75
N GLY A 177 -20.39 -7.65 -13.06
CA GLY A 177 -20.74 -8.65 -12.07
C GLY A 177 -19.47 -9.37 -11.60
N ALA A 178 -19.32 -9.50 -10.27
CA ALA A 178 -18.23 -10.29 -9.67
C ALA A 178 -18.81 -11.35 -8.74
N ALA A 179 -18.32 -12.58 -8.80
CA ALA A 179 -18.78 -13.68 -7.97
C ALA A 179 -17.63 -14.61 -7.57
N LEU A 180 -17.68 -15.04 -6.32
CA LEU A 180 -16.87 -16.10 -5.74
C LEU A 180 -17.78 -17.25 -5.33
N SER A 181 -17.49 -18.46 -5.82
CA SER A 181 -18.18 -19.68 -5.38
C SER A 181 -17.29 -20.46 -4.45
N MET A 182 -17.84 -20.86 -3.31
CA MET A 182 -17.11 -21.52 -2.23
C MET A 182 -17.80 -22.86 -1.94
N ASP A 183 -17.16 -23.95 -2.40
CA ASP A 183 -17.61 -25.29 -2.09
C ASP A 183 -16.51 -26.00 -1.27
N ASP A 184 -16.87 -26.53 -0.09
CA ASP A 184 -16.00 -27.32 0.79
C ASP A 184 -14.73 -26.61 1.29
N TRP A 185 -14.85 -25.32 1.68
CA TRP A 185 -13.73 -24.55 2.21
C TRP A 185 -13.61 -24.66 3.74
N GLU A 186 -12.37 -24.71 4.23
CA GLU A 186 -12.04 -24.71 5.65
C GLU A 186 -11.41 -23.38 6.08
N GLU A 187 -11.13 -23.22 7.39
CA GLU A 187 -10.38 -22.06 7.91
C GLU A 187 -8.99 -21.99 7.28
N GLY A 188 -8.59 -20.80 6.86
CA GLY A 188 -7.29 -20.57 6.23
C GLY A 188 -7.22 -19.30 5.41
N SER A 189 -6.07 -19.05 4.81
CA SER A 189 -5.85 -17.99 3.82
C SER A 189 -5.65 -18.63 2.46
N TYR A 190 -6.30 -18.07 1.44
CA TYR A 190 -6.34 -18.63 0.09
C TYR A 190 -6.26 -17.52 -0.96
N GLU A 191 -5.62 -17.81 -2.07
CA GLU A 191 -5.76 -17.05 -3.30
C GLU A 191 -6.83 -17.73 -4.17
N VAL A 192 -7.89 -17.00 -4.50
CA VAL A 192 -9.06 -17.56 -5.18
C VAL A 192 -9.38 -16.82 -6.47
N PRO A 193 -9.79 -17.54 -7.53
CA PRO A 193 -10.23 -16.89 -8.76
C PRO A 193 -11.61 -16.24 -8.56
N ILE A 194 -11.73 -15.01 -9.01
CA ILE A 194 -12.99 -14.26 -9.01
C ILE A 194 -13.61 -14.32 -10.40
N LYS A 195 -14.83 -14.83 -10.49
CA LYS A 195 -15.54 -14.86 -11.75
C LYS A 195 -16.10 -13.47 -12.06
N ILE A 196 -15.53 -12.81 -13.06
CA ILE A 196 -15.98 -11.52 -13.54
C ILE A 196 -16.89 -11.71 -14.75
N SER A 197 -17.98 -10.92 -14.78
CA SER A 197 -18.89 -10.84 -15.92
C SER A 197 -18.96 -9.40 -16.38
N LEU A 198 -18.44 -9.12 -17.57
CA LEU A 198 -18.44 -7.81 -18.21
C LEU A 198 -19.67 -7.65 -19.13
N PRO A 199 -20.10 -6.41 -19.40
CA PRO A 199 -21.05 -6.10 -20.46
C PRO A 199 -20.54 -6.54 -21.85
N GLU A 200 -21.44 -6.63 -22.82
CA GLU A 200 -21.10 -6.92 -24.21
C GLU A 200 -20.18 -5.81 -24.79
N GLY A 201 -19.19 -6.20 -25.58
CA GLY A 201 -18.19 -5.30 -26.16
C GLY A 201 -16.95 -5.06 -25.30
N TYR A 202 -16.87 -5.70 -24.12
CA TYR A 202 -15.71 -5.58 -23.24
C TYR A 202 -15.16 -6.96 -22.85
N LYS A 203 -13.85 -7.02 -22.66
CA LYS A 203 -13.16 -8.24 -22.21
C LYS A 203 -12.12 -7.93 -21.14
N LEU A 204 -11.84 -8.91 -20.28
CA LEU A 204 -10.69 -8.90 -19.40
C LEU A 204 -9.42 -9.24 -20.17
N LEU A 205 -8.31 -8.61 -19.82
CA LEU A 205 -6.99 -8.93 -20.35
C LEU A 205 -6.30 -10.07 -19.60
N GLU A 206 -6.71 -10.31 -18.35
CA GLU A 206 -6.16 -11.35 -17.49
C GLU A 206 -7.23 -11.89 -16.52
N ASP A 207 -6.98 -13.09 -16.00
CA ASP A 207 -7.81 -13.65 -14.93
C ASP A 207 -7.63 -12.87 -13.64
N VAL A 208 -8.71 -12.73 -12.88
CA VAL A 208 -8.73 -11.97 -11.63
C VAL A 208 -8.71 -12.93 -10.46
N THR A 209 -7.76 -12.74 -9.54
CA THR A 209 -7.69 -13.46 -8.27
C THR A 209 -7.82 -12.50 -7.09
N ALA A 210 -8.17 -13.02 -5.92
CA ALA A 210 -8.16 -12.27 -4.66
C ALA A 210 -7.63 -13.13 -3.52
N GLU A 211 -6.87 -12.51 -2.63
CA GLU A 211 -6.49 -13.12 -1.36
C GLU A 211 -7.62 -12.98 -0.35
N ILE A 212 -8.04 -14.11 0.22
CA ILE A 212 -9.11 -14.18 1.21
C ILE A 212 -8.63 -14.90 2.46
N LYS A 213 -9.27 -14.55 3.57
CA LYS A 213 -9.13 -15.24 4.84
C LYS A 213 -10.48 -15.76 5.30
N ILE A 214 -10.54 -17.06 5.60
CA ILE A 214 -11.71 -17.74 6.15
C ILE A 214 -11.45 -18.02 7.63
N SER A 215 -12.40 -17.68 8.48
CA SER A 215 -12.35 -17.95 9.91
C SER A 215 -13.73 -18.34 10.45
N LYS A 216 -13.76 -19.00 11.61
CA LYS A 216 -15.03 -19.31 12.27
C LYS A 216 -15.73 -18.08 12.78
N VAL A 217 -17.06 -18.07 12.67
CA VAL A 217 -17.87 -17.04 13.32
C VAL A 217 -17.71 -17.15 14.83
N SER A 218 -17.11 -16.13 15.46
CA SER A 218 -17.03 -16.07 16.93
C SER A 218 -18.43 -15.81 17.50
N ASN A 219 -19.06 -16.84 18.06
CA ASN A 219 -20.23 -16.65 18.90
C ASN A 219 -19.79 -15.89 20.14
N VAL A 220 -20.00 -14.58 20.17
CA VAL A 220 -19.94 -13.82 21.42
C VAL A 220 -21.17 -14.24 22.21
N ASP A 221 -20.98 -15.18 23.14
CA ASP A 221 -21.97 -15.52 24.15
C ASP A 221 -22.38 -14.24 24.89
N SER A 222 -23.55 -13.72 24.56
CA SER A 222 -24.24 -12.69 25.32
C SER A 222 -24.87 -13.30 26.57
N SER A 223 -24.03 -13.87 27.44
CA SER A 223 -24.41 -14.31 28.78
C SER A 223 -23.63 -13.52 29.83
N SER A 224 -24.12 -12.32 30.11
CA SER A 224 -23.87 -11.66 31.40
C SER A 224 -25.13 -10.87 31.74
N GLN A 225 -25.99 -11.54 32.49
CA GLN A 225 -26.97 -10.86 33.35
C GLN A 225 -26.25 -10.28 34.56
#